data_6ec09698e1a57f33ac4d09c439510e04
#
_entry.id   6ec09698e1a57f33ac4d09c439510e04
#
_cell.length_a   1.000
_cell.length_b   1.000
_cell.length_c   1.000
_cell.angle_alpha   90.00
_cell.angle_beta   90.00
_cell.angle_gamma   90.00
#
_symmetry.space_group_name_H-M   'P 1'
#
loop_
_entity.id
_entity.type
_entity.pdbx_description
1 polymer ?
#
loop_
_entity_poly.entity_id
_entity_poly.type
_entity_poly.pdbx_seq_one_letter_code
_entity_poly.pdbx_strand_id
1 'polypeptide(L)'
;AWNVNAFAAAAVKAVLAQPSSWADRERARNRERRDDLFRRLSSLPGSAVLPSEANFLLFRLAGAPHGLAARLLKKYGIALRDCSNYPGLETGGWLRSGVRTPEEHALLAEALRAELAGNGPSIIRKAPKPALMIQGTCSDAGKSVLTAALCRIFLQDGYHVAPFKAQNMALNSGVTALGEEMGRAQLVQAQACRIDPDARMNPILLKPHSNTGSQVIVMGRSVGRMDAREYFTAKRRFWPDVCKAYDSLADEYELLCLEGAGSPGEINLKSADVVNMNMARYARARVLLAGDIDRGGVYASFLGTWMTFAPWEKELLAGFVVNKFRGDPDLLAPAHSYMRNRTGKPVLGVIPMMRDINIPEEDRATLPSGHGEHGKHADCLD
;
A
#
# COMPACT_ATOMS: atom_id res chain seq x y z
N ALA A 1 -21.23 0.51 20.11
CA ALA A 1 -21.56 1.01 18.75
C ALA A 1 -20.29 0.93 17.92
N TRP A 2 -20.38 0.35 16.74
CA TRP A 2 -19.25 0.29 15.81
C TRP A 2 -19.09 1.69 15.18
N ASN A 3 -17.95 2.32 15.41
CA ASN A 3 -17.65 3.59 14.75
C ASN A 3 -17.37 3.33 13.27
N VAL A 4 -18.31 3.74 12.43
CA VAL A 4 -18.11 3.72 10.97
C VAL A 4 -17.29 4.96 10.63
N ASN A 5 -16.03 4.78 10.22
CA ASN A 5 -15.20 5.89 9.78
C ASN A 5 -15.69 6.49 8.45
N ALA A 6 -15.25 7.69 8.12
CA ALA A 6 -15.68 8.41 6.92
C ALA A 6 -15.43 7.64 5.62
N PHE A 7 -14.33 6.85 5.55
CA PHE A 7 -14.02 6.01 4.39
C PHE A 7 -15.00 4.85 4.25
N ALA A 8 -15.36 4.19 5.35
CA ALA A 8 -16.34 3.12 5.32
C ALA A 8 -17.72 3.66 4.94
N ALA A 9 -18.13 4.84 5.44
CA ALA A 9 -19.36 5.50 5.05
C ALA A 9 -19.38 5.88 3.57
N ALA A 10 -18.28 6.42 3.04
CA ALA A 10 -18.14 6.75 1.62
C ALA A 10 -18.18 5.50 0.74
N ALA A 11 -17.51 4.43 1.15
CA ALA A 11 -17.55 3.14 0.45
C ALA A 11 -18.95 2.55 0.39
N VAL A 12 -19.69 2.57 1.50
CA VAL A 12 -21.10 2.10 1.55
C VAL A 12 -21.98 2.95 0.64
N LYS A 13 -21.88 4.30 0.70
CA LYS A 13 -22.62 5.17 -0.22
C LYS A 13 -22.31 4.88 -1.68
N ALA A 14 -21.03 4.70 -2.04
CA ALA A 14 -20.62 4.39 -3.40
C ALA A 14 -21.17 3.02 -3.88
N VAL A 15 -21.21 2.02 -3.01
CA VAL A 15 -21.80 0.71 -3.30
C VAL A 15 -23.30 0.81 -3.49
N LEU A 16 -24.00 1.54 -2.61
CA LEU A 16 -25.46 1.72 -2.70
C LEU A 16 -25.89 2.54 -3.92
N ALA A 17 -25.01 3.41 -4.43
CA ALA A 17 -25.26 4.17 -5.67
C ALA A 17 -25.03 3.36 -6.95
N GLN A 18 -24.55 2.10 -6.88
CA GLN A 18 -24.36 1.28 -8.07
C GLN A 18 -25.72 0.80 -8.63
N PRO A 19 -25.82 0.55 -9.95
CA PRO A 19 -27.00 -0.08 -10.54
C PRO A 19 -27.28 -1.43 -9.87
N SER A 20 -28.55 -1.81 -9.77
CA SER A 20 -28.97 -3.11 -9.19
C SER A 20 -28.26 -4.30 -9.87
N SER A 21 -28.03 -4.20 -11.18
CA SER A 21 -27.28 -5.20 -11.96
C SER A 21 -25.84 -5.40 -11.46
N TRP A 22 -25.22 -4.40 -10.83
CA TRP A 22 -23.91 -4.56 -10.21
C TRP A 22 -23.95 -5.52 -9.01
N ALA A 23 -24.94 -5.33 -8.15
CA ALA A 23 -25.12 -6.20 -6.97
C ALA A 23 -25.37 -7.64 -7.38
N ASP A 24 -26.14 -7.87 -8.44
CA ASP A 24 -26.43 -9.22 -8.95
C ASP A 24 -25.16 -9.88 -9.51
N ARG A 25 -24.36 -9.16 -10.28
CA ARG A 25 -23.06 -9.66 -10.75
C ARG A 25 -22.12 -10.01 -9.60
N GLU A 26 -22.04 -9.16 -8.58
CA GLU A 26 -21.15 -9.44 -7.43
C GLU A 26 -21.67 -10.60 -6.57
N ARG A 27 -22.99 -10.77 -6.45
CA ARG A 27 -23.59 -11.97 -5.80
C ARG A 27 -23.26 -13.24 -6.57
N ALA A 28 -23.40 -13.22 -7.90
CA ALA A 28 -23.05 -14.35 -8.74
C ALA A 28 -21.57 -14.71 -8.62
N ARG A 29 -20.68 -13.72 -8.72
CA ARG A 29 -19.23 -13.90 -8.54
C ARG A 29 -18.88 -14.43 -7.15
N ASN A 30 -19.50 -13.90 -6.10
CA ASN A 30 -19.26 -14.37 -4.75
C ASN A 30 -19.74 -15.83 -4.57
N ARG A 31 -20.88 -16.21 -5.17
CA ARG A 31 -21.36 -17.58 -5.15
C ARG A 31 -20.35 -18.52 -5.80
N GLU A 32 -19.91 -18.22 -7.03
CA GLU A 32 -18.93 -19.04 -7.75
C GLU A 32 -17.64 -19.24 -6.94
N ARG A 33 -17.10 -18.15 -6.37
CA ARG A 33 -15.90 -18.20 -5.55
C ARG A 33 -16.12 -18.97 -4.25
N ARG A 34 -17.27 -18.80 -3.62
CA ARG A 34 -17.63 -19.54 -2.42
C ARG A 34 -17.71 -21.04 -2.69
N ASP A 35 -18.28 -21.45 -3.81
CA ASP A 35 -18.37 -22.84 -4.24
C ASP A 35 -16.98 -23.41 -4.55
N ASP A 36 -16.09 -22.62 -5.13
CA ASP A 36 -14.68 -23.02 -5.31
C ASP A 36 -13.98 -23.24 -3.97
N LEU A 37 -14.11 -22.30 -3.03
CA LEU A 37 -13.54 -22.43 -1.68
C LEU A 37 -14.13 -23.64 -0.95
N PHE A 38 -15.45 -23.85 -1.02
CA PHE A 38 -16.13 -24.98 -0.39
C PHE A 38 -15.57 -26.30 -0.91
N ARG A 39 -15.48 -26.49 -2.23
CA ARG A 39 -14.92 -27.69 -2.84
C ARG A 39 -13.48 -27.96 -2.39
N ARG A 40 -12.63 -26.94 -2.38
CA ARG A 40 -11.23 -27.07 -1.97
C ARG A 40 -11.08 -27.45 -0.50
N LEU A 41 -11.84 -26.79 0.37
CA LEU A 41 -11.82 -27.13 1.80
C LEU A 41 -12.39 -28.52 2.06
N SER A 42 -13.50 -28.90 1.41
CA SER A 42 -14.11 -30.22 1.54
C SER A 42 -13.23 -31.37 1.02
N SER A 43 -12.28 -31.08 0.12
CA SER A 43 -11.32 -32.08 -0.36
C SER A 43 -10.16 -32.36 0.60
N LEU A 44 -10.07 -31.64 1.72
CA LEU A 44 -9.01 -31.86 2.70
C LEU A 44 -9.35 -33.04 3.63
N PRO A 45 -8.38 -33.85 4.02
CA PRO A 45 -8.57 -34.94 4.96
C PRO A 45 -9.14 -34.45 6.30
N GLY A 46 -10.16 -35.10 6.79
CA GLY A 46 -10.79 -34.77 8.08
C GLY A 46 -11.53 -33.43 8.11
N SER A 47 -11.83 -32.87 6.94
CA SER A 47 -12.55 -31.60 6.82
C SER A 47 -14.03 -31.75 7.11
N ALA A 48 -14.60 -30.80 7.87
CA ALA A 48 -16.01 -30.52 7.96
C ALA A 48 -16.25 -29.06 7.64
N VAL A 49 -16.93 -28.78 6.53
CA VAL A 49 -17.22 -27.42 6.04
C VAL A 49 -18.72 -27.19 6.11
N LEU A 50 -19.12 -26.07 6.74
CA LEU A 50 -20.56 -25.74 6.80
C LEU A 50 -20.98 -24.98 5.55
N PRO A 51 -22.13 -25.30 4.96
CA PRO A 51 -22.72 -24.50 3.88
C PRO A 51 -22.97 -23.06 4.34
N SER A 52 -22.81 -22.11 3.43
CA SER A 52 -23.00 -20.69 3.75
C SER A 52 -23.55 -19.93 2.55
N GLU A 53 -24.38 -18.95 2.82
CA GLU A 53 -24.80 -17.93 1.83
C GLU A 53 -24.01 -16.61 1.97
N ALA A 54 -23.15 -16.51 3.00
CA ALA A 54 -22.31 -15.34 3.26
C ALA A 54 -21.05 -15.32 2.39
N ASN A 55 -20.25 -14.29 2.56
CA ASN A 55 -18.93 -14.13 1.94
C ASN A 55 -17.80 -14.80 2.75
N PHE A 56 -18.13 -15.81 3.54
CA PHE A 56 -17.18 -16.61 4.30
C PHE A 56 -17.70 -18.06 4.49
N LEU A 57 -16.76 -18.96 4.79
CA LEU A 57 -17.06 -20.33 5.19
C LEU A 57 -16.54 -20.61 6.59
N LEU A 58 -17.28 -21.38 7.36
CA LEU A 58 -16.88 -21.94 8.64
C LEU A 58 -16.52 -23.42 8.42
N PHE A 59 -15.34 -23.82 8.89
CA PHE A 59 -14.84 -25.17 8.71
C PHE A 59 -13.95 -25.60 9.88
N ARG A 60 -13.76 -26.89 10.03
CA ARG A 60 -12.78 -27.50 10.93
C ARG A 60 -12.04 -28.63 10.23
N LEU A 61 -10.87 -28.94 10.74
CA LEU A 61 -10.02 -30.01 10.23
C LEU A 61 -9.66 -30.97 11.39
N ALA A 62 -10.13 -32.21 11.32
CA ALA A 62 -9.71 -33.23 12.28
C ALA A 62 -8.22 -33.52 12.14
N GLY A 63 -7.51 -33.61 13.27
CA GLY A 63 -6.05 -33.82 13.26
C GLY A 63 -5.22 -32.59 12.95
N ALA A 64 -5.84 -31.40 12.83
CA ALA A 64 -5.09 -30.16 12.65
C ALA A 64 -4.19 -29.86 13.86
N PRO A 65 -2.97 -29.35 13.64
CA PRO A 65 -2.08 -29.00 14.72
C PRO A 65 -2.66 -27.87 15.57
N HIS A 66 -2.35 -27.90 16.86
CA HIS A 66 -2.79 -26.83 17.77
C HIS A 66 -2.33 -25.46 17.28
N GLY A 67 -3.19 -24.44 17.37
CA GLY A 67 -2.88 -23.09 16.92
C GLY A 67 -2.73 -22.94 15.40
N LEU A 68 -3.46 -23.74 14.60
CA LEU A 68 -3.36 -23.74 13.14
C LEU A 68 -3.50 -22.34 12.53
N ALA A 69 -4.43 -21.49 13.01
CA ALA A 69 -4.58 -20.12 12.50
C ALA A 69 -3.30 -19.30 12.70
N ALA A 70 -2.67 -19.35 13.88
CA ALA A 70 -1.43 -18.66 14.15
C ALA A 70 -0.25 -19.21 13.32
N ARG A 71 -0.21 -20.53 13.10
CA ARG A 71 0.80 -21.16 12.24
C ARG A 71 0.67 -20.74 10.79
N LEU A 72 -0.56 -20.69 10.26
CA LEU A 72 -0.84 -20.22 8.89
C LEU A 72 -0.46 -18.77 8.71
N LEU A 73 -0.76 -17.92 9.68
CA LEU A 73 -0.37 -16.53 9.64
C LEU A 73 1.17 -16.39 9.65
N LYS A 74 1.83 -17.08 10.58
CA LYS A 74 3.29 -16.98 10.74
C LYS A 74 4.08 -17.56 9.55
N LYS A 75 3.65 -18.72 9.01
CA LYS A 75 4.41 -19.44 7.98
C LYS A 75 4.05 -19.02 6.56
N TYR A 76 2.77 -18.68 6.31
CA TYR A 76 2.25 -18.50 4.95
C TYR A 76 1.65 -17.11 4.73
N GLY A 77 1.56 -16.27 5.79
CA GLY A 77 0.89 -14.98 5.72
C GLY A 77 -0.63 -15.08 5.51
N ILE A 78 -1.23 -16.24 5.84
CA ILE A 78 -2.67 -16.49 5.65
C ILE A 78 -3.39 -16.28 6.97
N ALA A 79 -4.20 -15.22 7.04
CA ALA A 79 -5.02 -14.93 8.21
C ALA A 79 -6.35 -15.67 8.16
N LEU A 80 -6.60 -16.53 9.15
CA LEU A 80 -7.89 -17.14 9.41
C LEU A 80 -8.41 -16.71 10.77
N ARG A 81 -9.73 -16.55 10.88
CA ARG A 81 -10.35 -16.29 12.18
C ARG A 81 -10.49 -17.60 12.94
N ASP A 82 -9.85 -17.69 14.10
CA ASP A 82 -10.13 -18.72 15.09
C ASP A 82 -11.47 -18.39 15.77
N CYS A 83 -12.38 -19.35 15.75
CA CYS A 83 -13.74 -19.20 16.27
C CYS A 83 -13.95 -19.83 17.66
N SER A 84 -12.90 -20.21 18.36
CA SER A 84 -12.96 -20.82 19.70
C SER A 84 -13.58 -19.90 20.76
N ASN A 85 -13.63 -18.60 20.50
CA ASN A 85 -14.28 -17.62 21.39
C ASN A 85 -15.77 -17.35 21.06
N TYR A 86 -16.39 -18.14 20.15
CA TYR A 86 -17.81 -18.03 19.88
C TYR A 86 -18.59 -19.09 20.67
N PRO A 87 -19.72 -18.73 21.29
CA PRO A 87 -20.58 -19.69 22.00
C PRO A 87 -20.95 -20.87 21.12
N GLY A 88 -20.68 -22.09 21.60
CA GLY A 88 -20.95 -23.34 20.88
C GLY A 88 -19.84 -23.81 19.93
N LEU A 89 -18.75 -23.06 19.78
CA LEU A 89 -17.60 -23.41 18.93
C LEU A 89 -16.30 -23.59 19.75
N GLU A 90 -16.35 -23.52 21.06
CA GLU A 90 -15.21 -23.54 21.98
C GLU A 90 -14.34 -24.79 21.85
N THR A 91 -14.99 -25.91 21.54
CA THR A 91 -14.34 -27.23 21.47
C THR A 91 -14.36 -27.77 20.05
N GLY A 92 -13.54 -27.49 19.19
CA GLY A 92 -13.61 -28.13 17.87
C GLY A 92 -12.70 -27.60 16.81
N GLY A 93 -11.89 -26.60 17.15
CA GLY A 93 -10.94 -26.03 16.19
C GLY A 93 -11.61 -25.42 14.97
N TRP A 94 -12.77 -24.78 15.16
CA TRP A 94 -13.48 -24.11 14.08
C TRP A 94 -12.76 -22.86 13.62
N LEU A 95 -12.59 -22.74 12.31
CA LEU A 95 -11.96 -21.63 11.63
C LEU A 95 -12.91 -21.00 10.63
N ARG A 96 -12.81 -19.69 10.45
CA ARG A 96 -13.57 -18.94 9.45
C ARG A 96 -12.62 -18.37 8.40
N SER A 97 -12.88 -18.68 7.13
CA SER A 97 -12.20 -18.11 5.96
C SER A 97 -13.14 -17.21 5.18
N GLY A 98 -12.69 -16.02 4.81
CA GLY A 98 -13.39 -15.18 3.84
C GLY A 98 -13.31 -15.77 2.43
N VAL A 99 -14.34 -15.52 1.63
CA VAL A 99 -14.33 -15.83 0.19
C VAL A 99 -13.43 -14.84 -0.53
N ARG A 100 -12.42 -15.35 -1.22
CA ARG A 100 -11.38 -14.55 -1.90
C ARG A 100 -11.32 -14.94 -3.39
N THR A 101 -10.16 -14.77 -4.02
CA THR A 101 -9.95 -15.22 -5.40
C THR A 101 -9.65 -16.72 -5.47
N PRO A 102 -9.88 -17.39 -6.60
CA PRO A 102 -9.54 -18.82 -6.76
C PRO A 102 -8.07 -19.13 -6.51
N GLU A 103 -7.16 -18.20 -6.82
CA GLU A 103 -5.72 -18.31 -6.58
C GLU A 103 -5.42 -18.30 -5.09
N GLU A 104 -6.06 -17.40 -4.33
CA GLU A 104 -5.92 -17.34 -2.87
C GLU A 104 -6.53 -18.58 -2.19
N HIS A 105 -7.62 -19.11 -2.72
CA HIS A 105 -8.21 -20.36 -2.24
C HIS A 105 -7.28 -21.57 -2.48
N ALA A 106 -6.59 -21.60 -3.63
CA ALA A 106 -5.60 -22.64 -3.92
C ALA A 106 -4.44 -22.59 -2.92
N LEU A 107 -3.90 -21.39 -2.66
CA LEU A 107 -2.84 -21.18 -1.66
C LEU A 107 -3.27 -21.62 -0.25
N LEU A 108 -4.50 -21.28 0.16
CA LEU A 108 -5.04 -21.71 1.44
C LEU A 108 -5.13 -23.24 1.52
N ALA A 109 -5.67 -23.88 0.49
CA ALA A 109 -5.82 -25.34 0.49
C ALA A 109 -4.46 -26.06 0.52
N GLU A 110 -3.45 -25.54 -0.19
CA GLU A 110 -2.08 -26.07 -0.15
C GLU A 110 -1.43 -25.89 1.23
N ALA A 111 -1.56 -24.72 1.83
CA ALA A 111 -1.04 -24.46 3.16
C ALA A 111 -1.67 -25.39 4.22
N LEU A 112 -2.97 -25.58 4.14
CA LEU A 112 -3.69 -26.50 5.03
C LEU A 112 -3.24 -27.96 4.83
N ARG A 113 -3.05 -28.43 3.60
CA ARG A 113 -2.51 -29.78 3.31
C ARG A 113 -1.10 -29.94 3.90
N ALA A 114 -0.23 -28.96 3.73
CA ALA A 114 1.14 -29.00 4.26
C ALA A 114 1.15 -29.07 5.79
N GLU A 115 0.29 -28.32 6.48
CA GLU A 115 0.19 -28.37 7.94
C GLU A 115 -0.42 -29.70 8.45
N LEU A 116 -1.37 -30.29 7.72
CA LEU A 116 -1.96 -31.60 8.05
C LEU A 116 -0.98 -32.76 7.83
N ALA A 117 -0.12 -32.67 6.81
CA ALA A 117 0.88 -33.71 6.51
C ALA A 117 2.09 -33.67 7.46
N GLY A 118 2.18 -32.71 8.38
CA GLY A 118 3.34 -32.53 9.25
C GLY A 118 4.62 -32.11 8.50
N ASN A 119 4.55 -31.97 7.19
CA ASN A 119 5.64 -31.53 6.35
C ASN A 119 5.72 -30.02 6.37
N GLY A 120 6.82 -29.45 6.83
CA GLY A 120 7.11 -28.03 6.66
C GLY A 120 7.11 -27.66 5.17
N PRO A 121 6.87 -26.39 4.81
CA PRO A 121 6.66 -25.99 3.44
C PRO A 121 7.89 -26.21 2.57
N SER A 122 7.80 -27.14 1.62
CA SER A 122 8.62 -27.07 0.43
C SER A 122 7.85 -26.29 -0.64
N ILE A 123 8.10 -25.00 -0.78
CA ILE A 123 7.63 -24.15 -1.90
C ILE A 123 6.14 -23.74 -1.87
N ILE A 124 5.54 -23.38 -0.72
CA ILE A 124 4.35 -22.54 -0.74
C ILE A 124 4.83 -21.10 -0.74
N ARG A 125 4.58 -20.36 -1.83
CA ARG A 125 4.80 -18.91 -1.85
C ARG A 125 3.99 -18.27 -0.73
N LYS A 126 4.66 -17.58 0.21
CA LYS A 126 4.00 -16.71 1.18
C LYS A 126 2.95 -15.85 0.45
N ALA A 127 1.73 -15.76 0.97
CA ALA A 127 0.79 -14.79 0.45
C ALA A 127 1.45 -13.39 0.53
N PRO A 128 1.38 -12.60 -0.55
CA PRO A 128 2.01 -11.30 -0.54
C PRO A 128 1.39 -10.45 0.59
N LYS A 129 2.25 -9.80 1.35
CA LYS A 129 1.80 -8.86 2.39
C LYS A 129 0.97 -7.76 1.75
N PRO A 130 -0.09 -7.29 2.40
CA PRO A 130 -0.83 -6.13 1.92
C PRO A 130 0.10 -4.92 1.74
N ALA A 131 -0.01 -4.27 0.60
CA ALA A 131 0.75 -3.07 0.29
C ALA A 131 -0.14 -2.05 -0.41
N LEU A 132 -0.06 -0.80 0.03
CA LEU A 132 -0.74 0.33 -0.57
C LEU A 132 0.31 1.36 -1.00
N MET A 133 0.17 1.90 -2.21
CA MET A 133 1.13 2.86 -2.73
C MET A 133 0.46 4.16 -3.14
N ILE A 134 0.99 5.26 -2.63
CA ILE A 134 0.58 6.61 -3.03
C ILE A 134 1.51 7.10 -4.11
N GLN A 135 0.95 7.40 -5.28
CA GLN A 135 1.64 8.06 -6.37
C GLN A 135 1.00 9.42 -6.66
N GLY A 136 1.69 10.31 -7.32
CA GLY A 136 1.18 11.64 -7.63
C GLY A 136 1.19 11.93 -9.13
N THR A 137 0.29 12.77 -9.60
CA THR A 137 0.34 13.28 -10.98
C THR A 137 1.52 14.21 -11.24
N CYS A 138 2.14 14.72 -10.16
CA CYS A 138 3.31 15.60 -10.20
C CYS A 138 4.05 15.58 -8.86
N SER A 139 5.20 16.27 -8.80
CA SER A 139 5.81 16.66 -7.53
C SER A 139 4.82 17.54 -6.73
N ASP A 140 4.95 17.56 -5.41
CA ASP A 140 4.11 18.33 -4.48
C ASP A 140 2.60 18.01 -4.52
N ALA A 141 2.20 16.92 -5.15
CA ALA A 141 0.80 16.45 -5.09
C ALA A 141 0.35 16.03 -3.67
N GLY A 142 1.27 16.04 -2.69
CA GLY A 142 1.02 15.70 -1.29
C GLY A 142 1.23 14.23 -0.96
N LYS A 143 2.00 13.49 -1.78
CA LYS A 143 2.27 12.06 -1.58
C LYS A 143 2.79 11.75 -0.18
N SER A 144 3.81 12.47 0.29
CA SER A 144 4.50 12.20 1.56
C SER A 144 3.56 12.40 2.76
N VAL A 145 2.75 13.47 2.74
CA VAL A 145 1.76 13.74 3.78
C VAL A 145 0.66 12.68 3.78
N LEU A 146 0.13 12.32 2.60
CA LEU A 146 -0.89 11.28 2.48
C LEU A 146 -0.38 9.91 2.93
N THR A 147 0.89 9.60 2.62
CA THR A 147 1.51 8.34 3.07
C THR A 147 1.68 8.34 4.59
N ALA A 148 2.15 9.44 5.19
CA ALA A 148 2.27 9.57 6.65
C ALA A 148 0.90 9.44 7.34
N ALA A 149 -0.13 10.09 6.79
CA ALA A 149 -1.50 9.99 7.31
C ALA A 149 -2.04 8.56 7.25
N LEU A 150 -1.83 7.84 6.14
CA LEU A 150 -2.25 6.44 6.00
C LEU A 150 -1.46 5.51 6.93
N CYS A 151 -0.16 5.72 7.10
CA CYS A 151 0.63 5.03 8.11
C CYS A 151 0.01 5.19 9.51
N ARG A 152 -0.33 6.42 9.89
CA ARG A 152 -0.96 6.69 11.19
C ARG A 152 -2.36 6.07 11.32
N ILE A 153 -3.18 6.15 10.29
CA ILE A 153 -4.53 5.57 10.26
C ILE A 153 -4.45 4.06 10.42
N PHE A 154 -3.60 3.37 9.65
CA PHE A 154 -3.46 1.92 9.76
C PHE A 154 -2.88 1.48 11.11
N LEU A 155 -1.97 2.27 11.69
CA LEU A 155 -1.51 2.03 13.07
C LEU A 155 -2.66 2.14 14.08
N GLN A 156 -3.52 3.16 13.96
CA GLN A 156 -4.70 3.34 14.82
C GLN A 156 -5.72 2.22 14.63
N ASP A 157 -5.83 1.68 13.42
CA ASP A 157 -6.66 0.51 13.11
C ASP A 157 -6.06 -0.80 13.64
N GLY A 158 -4.89 -0.74 14.29
CA GLY A 158 -4.23 -1.88 14.94
C GLY A 158 -3.29 -2.70 14.05
N TYR A 159 -2.92 -2.19 12.87
CA TYR A 159 -1.95 -2.87 12.01
C TYR A 159 -0.51 -2.53 12.43
N HIS A 160 0.38 -3.51 12.35
CA HIS A 160 1.81 -3.30 12.42
C HIS A 160 2.30 -2.85 11.03
N VAL A 161 2.43 -1.54 10.84
CA VAL A 161 2.66 -0.89 9.54
C VAL A 161 4.04 -0.24 9.46
N ALA A 162 4.65 -0.27 8.27
CA ALA A 162 5.87 0.49 7.98
C ALA A 162 5.76 1.26 6.67
N PRO A 163 6.44 2.41 6.54
CA PRO A 163 6.57 3.14 5.28
C PRO A 163 7.64 2.52 4.39
N PHE A 164 7.55 2.79 3.08
CA PHE A 164 8.59 2.42 2.13
C PHE A 164 8.62 3.37 0.93
N LYS A 165 9.79 3.89 0.60
CA LYS A 165 10.02 4.64 -0.62
C LYS A 165 11.33 4.18 -1.27
N ALA A 166 11.22 3.43 -2.35
CA ALA A 166 12.36 2.77 -3.00
C ALA A 166 13.51 3.73 -3.34
N GLN A 167 13.17 4.92 -3.82
CA GLN A 167 14.13 5.98 -4.11
C GLN A 167 13.56 7.33 -3.71
N ASN A 168 14.33 8.11 -2.98
CA ASN A 168 14.02 9.50 -2.69
C ASN A 168 15.07 10.44 -3.27
N MET A 169 14.68 11.68 -3.57
CA MET A 169 15.60 12.76 -3.92
C MET A 169 15.28 13.93 -3.00
N ALA A 170 16.20 14.22 -2.08
CA ALA A 170 16.01 15.26 -1.09
C ALA A 170 17.37 15.88 -0.70
N LEU A 171 17.39 17.20 -0.45
CA LEU A 171 18.55 17.89 0.12
C LEU A 171 18.64 17.60 1.63
N ASN A 172 17.49 17.58 2.32
CA ASN A 172 17.41 17.29 3.74
C ASN A 172 17.26 15.79 3.97
N SER A 173 18.18 15.28 4.74
CA SER A 173 18.19 13.90 5.23
C SER A 173 18.24 13.89 6.75
N GLY A 174 18.02 12.75 7.33
CA GLY A 174 18.31 12.49 8.72
C GLY A 174 19.02 11.17 8.85
N VAL A 175 19.39 10.82 10.06
CA VAL A 175 20.13 9.58 10.36
C VAL A 175 19.33 8.68 11.27
N THR A 176 19.45 7.38 11.07
CA THR A 176 18.93 6.35 11.98
C THR A 176 19.78 6.26 13.24
N ALA A 177 19.33 5.54 14.24
CA ALA A 177 20.11 5.25 15.45
C ALA A 177 21.46 4.55 15.14
N LEU A 178 21.58 3.90 13.97
CA LEU A 178 22.80 3.24 13.50
C LEU A 178 23.71 4.17 12.68
N GLY A 179 23.36 5.46 12.56
CA GLY A 179 24.10 6.44 11.76
C GLY A 179 23.89 6.31 10.25
N GLU A 180 22.88 5.58 9.80
CA GLU A 180 22.51 5.40 8.41
C GLU A 180 21.66 6.57 7.93
N GLU A 181 21.95 7.09 6.74
CA GLU A 181 21.29 8.27 6.20
C GLU A 181 20.05 7.90 5.39
N MET A 182 18.91 8.59 5.61
CA MET A 182 17.68 8.39 4.87
C MET A 182 16.91 9.71 4.68
N GLY A 183 15.96 9.71 3.75
CA GLY A 183 15.14 10.88 3.43
C GLY A 183 14.28 11.32 4.63
N ARG A 184 14.18 12.64 4.83
CA ARG A 184 13.43 13.21 5.97
C ARG A 184 11.94 12.81 5.97
N ALA A 185 11.32 12.75 4.80
CA ALA A 185 9.92 12.33 4.70
C ALA A 185 9.68 10.92 5.26
N GLN A 186 10.62 9.99 5.05
CA GLN A 186 10.50 8.63 5.56
C GLN A 186 10.76 8.54 7.08
N LEU A 187 11.54 9.46 7.65
CA LEU A 187 11.65 9.62 9.11
C LEU A 187 10.29 10.01 9.71
N VAL A 188 9.61 11.01 9.13
CA VAL A 188 8.27 11.42 9.55
C VAL A 188 7.25 10.28 9.41
N GLN A 189 7.34 9.52 8.33
CA GLN A 189 6.45 8.38 8.11
C GLN A 189 6.72 7.23 9.11
N ALA A 190 7.98 6.98 9.49
CA ALA A 190 8.33 6.04 10.55
C ALA A 190 7.78 6.51 11.91
N GLN A 191 7.91 7.78 12.24
CA GLN A 191 7.30 8.39 13.42
C GLN A 191 5.76 8.25 13.40
N ALA A 192 5.12 8.44 12.23
CA ALA A 192 3.69 8.22 12.08
C ALA A 192 3.29 6.77 12.39
N CYS A 193 4.14 5.81 12.09
CA CYS A 193 3.99 4.39 12.44
C CYS A 193 4.40 4.08 13.89
N ARG A 194 4.98 5.03 14.64
CA ARG A 194 5.57 4.83 16.00
C ARG A 194 6.64 3.72 16.00
N ILE A 195 7.47 3.70 14.98
CA ILE A 195 8.60 2.78 14.85
C ILE A 195 9.89 3.57 14.63
N ASP A 196 11.02 2.95 15.00
CA ASP A 196 12.33 3.54 14.76
C ASP A 196 12.62 3.62 13.26
N PRO A 197 13.20 4.74 12.78
CA PRO A 197 13.64 4.86 11.40
C PRO A 197 14.70 3.82 11.04
N ASP A 198 14.58 3.25 9.86
CA ASP A 198 15.44 2.20 9.33
C ASP A 198 15.76 2.49 7.85
N ALA A 199 17.02 2.38 7.46
CA ALA A 199 17.47 2.66 6.09
C ALA A 199 16.75 1.79 5.04
N ARG A 200 16.23 0.63 5.42
CA ARG A 200 15.39 -0.22 4.56
C ARG A 200 14.11 0.47 4.09
N MET A 201 13.60 1.46 4.86
CA MET A 201 12.39 2.24 4.48
C MET A 201 12.66 3.21 3.32
N ASN A 202 13.94 3.57 3.10
CA ASN A 202 14.38 4.39 1.97
C ASN A 202 15.75 3.89 1.45
N PRO A 203 15.78 2.75 0.74
CA PRO A 203 17.03 2.11 0.35
C PRO A 203 17.90 2.94 -0.59
N ILE A 204 17.32 3.85 -1.38
CA ILE A 204 18.08 4.76 -2.24
C ILE A 204 17.73 6.20 -1.91
N LEU A 205 18.73 7.01 -1.55
CA LEU A 205 18.60 8.45 -1.39
C LEU A 205 19.58 9.15 -2.33
N LEU A 206 19.07 10.11 -3.09
CA LEU A 206 19.84 10.99 -3.95
C LEU A 206 19.90 12.38 -3.33
N LYS A 207 21.10 12.89 -3.07
CA LYS A 207 21.32 14.25 -2.57
C LYS A 207 21.92 15.10 -3.70
N PRO A 208 21.12 15.96 -4.34
CA PRO A 208 21.64 16.86 -5.36
C PRO A 208 22.79 17.72 -4.81
N HIS A 209 23.91 17.79 -5.51
CA HIS A 209 25.03 18.68 -5.16
C HIS A 209 25.36 19.69 -6.28
N SER A 210 24.74 19.48 -7.46
CA SER A 210 24.89 20.38 -8.63
C SER A 210 23.63 20.23 -9.51
N ASN A 211 23.55 21.01 -10.57
CA ASN A 211 22.42 20.91 -11.53
C ASN A 211 22.33 19.56 -12.23
N THR A 212 23.40 18.78 -12.28
CA THR A 212 23.46 17.51 -13.03
C THR A 212 23.94 16.33 -12.21
N GLY A 213 24.40 16.54 -10.96
CA GLY A 213 25.00 15.49 -10.14
C GLY A 213 24.37 15.33 -8.77
N SER A 214 24.36 14.09 -8.28
CA SER A 214 23.89 13.76 -6.95
C SER A 214 24.89 12.84 -6.23
N GLN A 215 24.99 13.00 -4.91
CA GLN A 215 25.54 11.98 -4.05
C GLN A 215 24.51 10.86 -3.94
N VAL A 216 24.94 9.65 -4.23
CA VAL A 216 24.09 8.45 -4.17
C VAL A 216 24.35 7.73 -2.86
N ILE A 217 23.28 7.50 -2.11
CA ILE A 217 23.29 6.79 -0.84
C ILE A 217 22.45 5.53 -1.03
N VAL A 218 23.00 4.37 -0.69
CA VAL A 218 22.32 3.07 -0.79
C VAL A 218 22.35 2.42 0.59
N MET A 219 21.20 2.01 1.08
CA MET A 219 21.04 1.43 2.42
C MET A 219 21.73 2.28 3.50
N GLY A 220 21.48 3.59 3.45
CA GLY A 220 22.00 4.56 4.42
C GLY A 220 23.49 4.92 4.30
N ARG A 221 24.22 4.38 3.30
CA ARG A 221 25.65 4.59 3.13
C ARG A 221 25.97 5.19 1.76
N SER A 222 26.85 6.19 1.73
CA SER A 222 27.28 6.81 0.47
C SER A 222 28.07 5.82 -0.39
N VAL A 223 27.64 5.67 -1.64
CA VAL A 223 28.33 4.85 -2.65
C VAL A 223 29.08 5.71 -3.68
N GLY A 224 29.05 7.03 -3.53
CA GLY A 224 29.78 7.97 -4.38
C GLY A 224 28.88 9.05 -4.98
N ARG A 225 29.47 9.82 -5.91
CA ARG A 225 28.76 10.84 -6.67
C ARG A 225 28.57 10.36 -8.09
N MET A 226 27.40 10.60 -8.65
CA MET A 226 27.06 10.23 -10.03
C MET A 226 26.36 11.41 -10.71
N ASP A 227 26.62 11.59 -11.99
CA ASP A 227 25.77 12.46 -12.79
C ASP A 227 24.44 11.77 -13.15
N ALA A 228 23.49 12.52 -13.71
CA ALA A 228 22.17 11.99 -14.03
C ALA A 228 22.21 10.84 -15.04
N ARG A 229 23.13 10.83 -16.00
CA ARG A 229 23.27 9.76 -17.00
C ARG A 229 23.90 8.51 -16.38
N GLU A 230 24.95 8.70 -15.59
CA GLU A 230 25.59 7.62 -14.84
C GLU A 230 24.60 6.93 -13.91
N TYR A 231 23.85 7.73 -13.14
CA TYR A 231 22.83 7.19 -12.24
C TYR A 231 21.72 6.47 -13.02
N PHE A 232 21.23 7.03 -14.13
CA PHE A 232 20.20 6.40 -14.95
C PHE A 232 20.62 5.00 -15.42
N THR A 233 21.88 4.81 -15.76
CA THR A 233 22.45 3.52 -16.13
C THR A 233 22.69 2.61 -14.91
N ALA A 234 23.18 3.20 -13.82
CA ALA A 234 23.57 2.46 -12.61
C ALA A 234 22.38 2.02 -11.75
N LYS A 235 21.26 2.75 -11.76
CA LYS A 235 20.15 2.52 -10.82
C LYS A 235 19.56 1.10 -10.87
N ARG A 236 19.66 0.41 -12.03
CA ARG A 236 19.26 -0.99 -12.15
C ARG A 236 20.12 -1.94 -11.30
N ARG A 237 21.38 -1.57 -11.01
CA ARG A 237 22.27 -2.36 -10.15
C ARG A 237 21.81 -2.36 -8.70
N PHE A 238 21.11 -1.29 -8.26
CA PHE A 238 20.60 -1.15 -6.91
C PHE A 238 19.23 -1.79 -6.71
N TRP A 239 18.59 -2.25 -7.80
CA TRP A 239 17.28 -2.92 -7.72
C TRP A 239 17.26 -4.14 -6.80
N PRO A 240 18.27 -5.02 -6.77
CA PRO A 240 18.32 -6.11 -5.80
C PRO A 240 18.34 -5.64 -4.35
N ASP A 241 18.99 -4.51 -4.04
CA ASP A 241 19.02 -3.96 -2.67
C ASP A 241 17.65 -3.39 -2.29
N VAL A 242 16.98 -2.72 -3.22
CA VAL A 242 15.58 -2.27 -3.05
C VAL A 242 14.66 -3.44 -2.75
N CYS A 243 14.75 -4.52 -3.53
CA CYS A 243 13.94 -5.73 -3.33
C CYS A 243 14.20 -6.38 -1.97
N LYS A 244 15.48 -6.54 -1.58
CA LYS A 244 15.85 -7.10 -0.27
C LYS A 244 15.33 -6.26 0.89
N ALA A 245 15.45 -4.93 0.78
CA ALA A 245 14.94 -4.01 1.80
C ALA A 245 13.42 -4.15 1.96
N TYR A 246 12.69 -4.15 0.84
CA TYR A 246 11.24 -4.34 0.83
C TYR A 246 10.84 -5.70 1.42
N ASP A 247 11.45 -6.79 0.96
CA ASP A 247 11.12 -8.14 1.41
C ASP A 247 11.37 -8.31 2.91
N SER A 248 12.49 -7.76 3.42
CA SER A 248 12.83 -7.77 4.84
C SER A 248 11.77 -7.03 5.67
N LEU A 249 11.34 -5.83 5.25
CA LEU A 249 10.27 -5.11 5.93
C LEU A 249 8.93 -5.84 5.81
N ALA A 250 8.61 -6.42 4.64
CA ALA A 250 7.40 -7.20 4.45
C ALA A 250 7.37 -8.48 5.31
N ASP A 251 8.50 -9.02 5.73
CA ASP A 251 8.57 -10.12 6.68
C ASP A 251 8.28 -9.69 8.12
N GLU A 252 8.62 -8.46 8.48
CA GLU A 252 8.46 -7.90 9.83
C GLU A 252 7.09 -7.27 10.04
N TYR A 253 6.54 -6.57 9.05
CA TYR A 253 5.32 -5.78 9.17
C TYR A 253 4.13 -6.44 8.46
N GLU A 254 2.92 -6.14 8.93
CA GLU A 254 1.68 -6.69 8.38
C GLU A 254 1.22 -5.95 7.12
N LEU A 255 1.55 -4.65 7.04
CA LEU A 255 1.18 -3.77 5.95
C LEU A 255 2.33 -2.82 5.62
N LEU A 256 2.59 -2.59 4.34
CA LEU A 256 3.52 -1.57 3.89
C LEU A 256 2.81 -0.44 3.14
N CYS A 257 3.07 0.80 3.59
CA CYS A 257 2.63 2.01 2.91
C CYS A 257 3.76 2.54 2.04
N LEU A 258 3.62 2.41 0.72
CA LEU A 258 4.62 2.83 -0.24
C LEU A 258 4.36 4.25 -0.74
N GLU A 259 5.43 4.96 -1.04
CA GLU A 259 5.39 6.27 -1.70
C GLU A 259 6.15 6.24 -3.02
N GLY A 260 5.54 6.79 -4.08
CA GLY A 260 6.20 7.02 -5.36
C GLY A 260 7.01 8.32 -5.39
N ALA A 261 7.79 8.51 -6.44
CA ALA A 261 8.55 9.74 -6.67
C ALA A 261 8.13 10.39 -8.00
N GLY A 262 8.01 11.73 -8.01
CA GLY A 262 7.55 12.48 -9.18
C GLY A 262 6.18 12.03 -9.65
N SER A 263 6.08 11.67 -10.93
CA SER A 263 4.86 11.15 -11.55
C SER A 263 5.12 9.82 -12.28
N PRO A 264 4.23 8.82 -12.17
CA PRO A 264 4.30 7.61 -12.98
C PRO A 264 3.98 7.87 -14.47
N GLY A 265 3.49 9.07 -14.79
CA GLY A 265 3.23 9.51 -16.16
C GLY A 265 4.44 10.02 -16.92
N GLU A 266 5.63 10.10 -16.30
CA GLU A 266 6.87 10.53 -16.94
C GLU A 266 7.40 9.45 -17.90
N ILE A 267 6.98 9.54 -19.17
CA ILE A 267 7.19 8.51 -20.21
C ILE A 267 8.68 8.22 -20.42
N ASN A 268 9.51 9.25 -20.36
CA ASN A 268 10.96 9.19 -20.55
C ASN A 268 11.68 8.41 -19.42
N LEU A 269 11.07 8.30 -18.24
CA LEU A 269 11.66 7.61 -17.08
C LEU A 269 11.14 6.18 -16.89
N LYS A 270 10.05 5.78 -17.58
CA LYS A 270 9.39 4.47 -17.39
C LYS A 270 10.31 3.27 -17.58
N SER A 271 11.20 3.32 -18.59
CA SER A 271 12.09 2.19 -18.91
C SER A 271 13.09 1.84 -17.80
N ALA A 272 13.38 2.80 -16.92
CA ALA A 272 14.31 2.62 -15.82
C ALA A 272 13.64 2.97 -14.45
N ASP A 273 12.32 2.87 -14.38
CA ASP A 273 11.58 3.07 -13.14
C ASP A 273 11.96 2.03 -12.09
N VAL A 274 12.30 2.48 -10.88
CA VAL A 274 12.57 1.64 -9.70
C VAL A 274 11.72 2.06 -8.50
N VAL A 275 10.90 3.10 -8.64
CA VAL A 275 10.21 3.71 -7.50
C VAL A 275 8.69 3.80 -7.65
N ASN A 276 8.17 3.83 -8.88
CA ASN A 276 6.75 3.98 -9.16
C ASN A 276 6.09 2.63 -9.51
N MET A 277 5.69 2.45 -10.78
CA MET A 277 4.85 1.30 -11.15
C MET A 277 5.61 -0.04 -11.09
N ASN A 278 6.92 -0.06 -11.35
CA ASN A 278 7.70 -1.29 -11.20
C ASN A 278 7.80 -1.72 -9.71
N MET A 279 7.95 -0.76 -8.79
CA MET A 279 7.90 -1.06 -7.35
C MET A 279 6.50 -1.49 -6.92
N ALA A 280 5.45 -0.81 -7.40
CA ALA A 280 4.07 -1.22 -7.15
C ALA A 280 3.81 -2.66 -7.61
N ARG A 281 4.31 -3.04 -8.80
CA ARG A 281 4.20 -4.39 -9.33
C ARG A 281 4.96 -5.42 -8.47
N TYR A 282 6.19 -5.09 -8.07
CA TYR A 282 6.98 -5.95 -7.22
C TYR A 282 6.31 -6.22 -5.88
N ALA A 283 5.85 -5.14 -5.22
CA ALA A 283 5.12 -5.18 -3.96
C ALA A 283 3.69 -5.73 -4.08
N ARG A 284 3.17 -5.90 -5.31
CA ARG A 284 1.74 -6.16 -5.59
C ARG A 284 0.82 -5.13 -4.92
N ALA A 285 1.31 -3.91 -4.79
CA ALA A 285 0.61 -2.83 -4.13
C ALA A 285 -0.58 -2.34 -4.95
N ARG A 286 -1.66 -1.99 -4.26
CA ARG A 286 -2.72 -1.19 -4.85
C ARG A 286 -2.29 0.26 -4.89
N VAL A 287 -2.44 0.91 -6.05
CA VAL A 287 -1.98 2.28 -6.27
C VAL A 287 -3.13 3.26 -6.12
N LEU A 288 -2.92 4.31 -5.34
CA LEU A 288 -3.76 5.51 -5.30
C LEU A 288 -3.00 6.64 -6.01
N LEU A 289 -3.60 7.21 -7.05
CA LEU A 289 -3.02 8.34 -7.76
C LEU A 289 -3.60 9.64 -7.20
N ALA A 290 -2.76 10.39 -6.49
CA ALA A 290 -3.11 11.68 -5.92
C ALA A 290 -2.82 12.83 -6.89
N GLY A 291 -3.70 13.82 -6.93
CA GLY A 291 -3.54 15.03 -7.72
C GLY A 291 -3.85 16.28 -6.92
N ASP A 292 -3.08 17.34 -7.13
CA ASP A 292 -3.25 18.64 -6.51
C ASP A 292 -4.27 19.46 -7.31
N ILE A 293 -5.45 19.70 -6.73
CA ILE A 293 -6.52 20.48 -7.39
C ILE A 293 -6.28 21.98 -7.31
N ASP A 294 -5.52 22.46 -6.33
CA ASP A 294 -5.22 23.88 -6.14
C ASP A 294 -4.40 24.46 -7.31
N ARG A 295 -3.67 23.61 -8.04
CA ARG A 295 -2.94 23.98 -9.26
C ARG A 295 -3.82 24.08 -10.51
N GLY A 296 -5.07 23.64 -10.44
CA GLY A 296 -5.95 23.53 -11.60
C GLY A 296 -5.69 22.30 -12.46
N GLY A 297 -6.66 21.87 -13.25
CA GLY A 297 -6.54 20.79 -14.24
C GLY A 297 -6.31 19.38 -13.67
N VAL A 298 -6.65 19.11 -12.42
CA VAL A 298 -6.36 17.81 -11.74
C VAL A 298 -6.95 16.62 -12.50
N TYR A 299 -8.17 16.73 -13.02
CA TYR A 299 -8.81 15.65 -13.77
C TYR A 299 -8.14 15.39 -15.13
N ALA A 300 -7.67 16.44 -15.79
CA ALA A 300 -6.85 16.30 -17.01
C ALA A 300 -5.52 15.60 -16.69
N SER A 301 -4.89 15.95 -15.57
CA SER A 301 -3.65 15.30 -15.10
C SER A 301 -3.87 13.81 -14.77
N PHE A 302 -4.99 13.46 -14.15
CA PHE A 302 -5.38 12.06 -13.91
C PHE A 302 -5.54 11.29 -15.23
N LEU A 303 -6.30 11.85 -16.17
CA LEU A 303 -6.52 11.21 -17.49
C LEU A 303 -5.22 11.10 -18.29
N GLY A 304 -4.41 12.17 -18.32
CA GLY A 304 -3.12 12.15 -18.99
C GLY A 304 -2.21 11.06 -18.42
N THR A 305 -2.10 10.97 -17.10
CA THR A 305 -1.32 9.91 -16.43
C THR A 305 -1.89 8.52 -16.76
N TRP A 306 -3.21 8.34 -16.67
CA TRP A 306 -3.88 7.09 -17.02
C TRP A 306 -3.63 6.66 -18.47
N MET A 307 -3.61 7.60 -19.40
CA MET A 307 -3.35 7.32 -20.83
C MET A 307 -1.91 6.82 -21.07
N THR A 308 -0.96 7.23 -20.24
CA THR A 308 0.42 6.73 -20.33
C THR A 308 0.60 5.33 -19.73
N PHE A 309 -0.38 4.81 -19.00
CA PHE A 309 -0.28 3.50 -18.36
C PHE A 309 -0.44 2.35 -19.32
N ALA A 310 0.45 1.37 -19.24
CA ALA A 310 0.28 0.07 -19.85
C ALA A 310 -0.89 -0.69 -19.21
N PRO A 311 -1.46 -1.72 -19.87
CA PRO A 311 -2.57 -2.49 -19.32
C PRO A 311 -2.34 -3.00 -17.88
N TRP A 312 -1.18 -3.57 -17.60
CA TRP A 312 -0.82 -4.08 -16.27
C TRP A 312 -0.70 -2.98 -15.20
N GLU A 313 -0.27 -1.75 -15.58
CA GLU A 313 -0.22 -0.59 -14.68
C GLU A 313 -1.64 -0.13 -14.32
N LYS A 314 -2.55 -0.16 -15.29
CA LYS A 314 -3.97 0.15 -15.10
C LYS A 314 -4.65 -0.80 -14.12
N GLU A 315 -4.26 -2.06 -14.10
CA GLU A 315 -4.78 -3.06 -13.16
C GLU A 315 -4.38 -2.76 -11.71
N LEU A 316 -3.18 -2.27 -11.48
CA LEU A 316 -2.69 -1.92 -10.16
C LEU A 316 -3.39 -0.68 -9.58
N LEU A 317 -3.83 0.26 -10.42
CA LEU A 317 -4.52 1.46 -9.96
C LEU A 317 -5.87 1.10 -9.32
N ALA A 318 -6.03 1.46 -8.06
CA ALA A 318 -7.28 1.31 -7.32
C ALA A 318 -8.23 2.50 -7.55
N GLY A 319 -7.70 3.71 -7.67
CA GLY A 319 -8.48 4.91 -7.90
C GLY A 319 -7.65 6.19 -7.76
N PHE A 320 -8.36 7.31 -7.80
CA PHE A 320 -7.81 8.65 -7.76
C PHE A 320 -8.12 9.32 -6.42
N VAL A 321 -7.25 10.21 -5.96
CA VAL A 321 -7.45 11.04 -4.76
C VAL A 321 -7.24 12.49 -5.14
N VAL A 322 -8.28 13.30 -5.00
CA VAL A 322 -8.19 14.75 -5.17
C VAL A 322 -7.67 15.33 -3.86
N ASN A 323 -6.54 16.01 -3.92
CA ASN A 323 -5.90 16.60 -2.74
C ASN A 323 -5.91 18.12 -2.77
N LYS A 324 -5.83 18.75 -1.60
CA LYS A 324 -5.77 20.20 -1.38
C LYS A 324 -7.03 20.93 -1.88
N PHE A 325 -8.19 20.32 -1.75
CA PHE A 325 -9.44 20.92 -2.19
C PHE A 325 -9.93 22.02 -1.25
N ARG A 326 -10.45 23.09 -1.85
CA ARG A 326 -11.11 24.19 -1.14
C ARG A 326 -12.53 24.34 -1.67
N GLY A 327 -13.51 24.24 -0.80
CA GLY A 327 -14.93 24.40 -1.16
C GLY A 327 -15.77 23.17 -0.88
N ASP A 328 -16.94 23.11 -1.51
CA ASP A 328 -17.89 22.02 -1.36
C ASP A 328 -17.52 20.84 -2.29
N PRO A 329 -17.16 19.67 -1.74
CA PRO A 329 -16.77 18.52 -2.54
C PRO A 329 -17.90 17.94 -3.40
N ASP A 330 -19.17 18.23 -3.11
CA ASP A 330 -20.31 17.75 -3.90
C ASP A 330 -20.32 18.37 -5.31
N LEU A 331 -19.73 19.55 -5.48
CA LEU A 331 -19.55 20.19 -6.79
C LEU A 331 -18.65 19.38 -7.75
N LEU A 332 -17.87 18.45 -7.22
CA LEU A 332 -16.97 17.59 -8.02
C LEU A 332 -17.64 16.32 -8.54
N ALA A 333 -18.88 16.03 -8.16
CA ALA A 333 -19.60 14.80 -8.52
C ALA A 333 -19.67 14.54 -10.03
N PRO A 334 -19.93 15.54 -10.92
CA PRO A 334 -19.92 15.33 -12.36
C PRO A 334 -18.54 14.91 -12.90
N ALA A 335 -17.47 15.52 -12.36
CA ALA A 335 -16.10 15.18 -12.74
C ALA A 335 -15.70 13.78 -12.25
N HIS A 336 -16.16 13.37 -11.06
CA HIS A 336 -15.95 11.99 -10.57
C HIS A 336 -16.65 10.97 -11.44
N SER A 337 -17.87 11.25 -11.88
CA SER A 337 -18.62 10.41 -12.81
C SER A 337 -17.91 10.31 -14.17
N TYR A 338 -17.42 11.43 -14.68
CA TYR A 338 -16.62 11.47 -15.91
C TYR A 338 -15.36 10.59 -15.81
N MET A 339 -14.61 10.70 -14.70
CA MET A 339 -13.41 9.87 -14.47
C MET A 339 -13.75 8.39 -14.45
N ARG A 340 -14.80 8.00 -13.75
CA ARG A 340 -15.25 6.60 -13.69
C ARG A 340 -15.63 6.08 -15.08
N ASN A 341 -16.36 6.86 -15.85
CA ASN A 341 -16.79 6.45 -17.20
C ASN A 341 -15.60 6.29 -18.15
N ARG A 342 -14.57 7.14 -18.04
CA ARG A 342 -13.39 7.12 -18.93
C ARG A 342 -12.36 6.07 -18.54
N THR A 343 -12.20 5.79 -17.26
CA THR A 343 -11.09 4.95 -16.76
C THR A 343 -11.54 3.64 -16.13
N GLY A 344 -12.82 3.51 -15.81
CA GLY A 344 -13.34 2.40 -15.00
C GLY A 344 -12.90 2.47 -13.52
N LYS A 345 -12.17 3.54 -13.11
CA LYS A 345 -11.64 3.70 -11.75
C LYS A 345 -12.32 4.86 -11.03
N PRO A 346 -12.66 4.70 -9.73
CA PRO A 346 -13.31 5.75 -8.96
C PRO A 346 -12.35 6.85 -8.54
N VAL A 347 -12.87 8.04 -8.28
CA VAL A 347 -12.26 8.99 -7.34
C VAL A 347 -12.67 8.53 -5.94
N LEU A 348 -11.68 8.14 -5.13
CA LEU A 348 -11.87 7.50 -3.82
C LEU A 348 -12.08 8.49 -2.70
N GLY A 349 -11.58 9.72 -2.87
CA GLY A 349 -11.71 10.75 -1.85
C GLY A 349 -11.27 12.11 -2.33
N VAL A 350 -11.77 13.12 -1.64
CA VAL A 350 -11.38 14.52 -1.76
C VAL A 350 -10.82 14.95 -0.41
N ILE A 351 -9.54 15.29 -0.40
CA ILE A 351 -8.84 15.74 0.81
C ILE A 351 -8.84 17.27 0.83
N PRO A 352 -9.35 17.89 1.88
CA PRO A 352 -9.38 19.34 1.97
C PRO A 352 -7.97 19.91 2.07
N MET A 353 -7.82 21.18 1.69
CA MET A 353 -6.60 21.92 1.94
C MET A 353 -6.42 22.09 3.44
N MET A 354 -5.43 21.41 3.98
CA MET A 354 -5.03 21.57 5.37
C MET A 354 -3.94 22.63 5.48
N ARG A 355 -4.10 23.54 6.44
CA ARG A 355 -3.09 24.52 6.81
C ARG A 355 -2.49 24.11 8.15
N ASP A 356 -1.27 24.55 8.40
CA ASP A 356 -0.60 24.37 9.71
C ASP A 356 -0.48 22.91 10.18
N ILE A 357 -0.20 21.99 9.22
CA ILE A 357 -0.04 20.56 9.52
C ILE A 357 1.22 20.29 10.36
N ASN A 358 2.14 21.26 10.48
CA ASN A 358 3.42 21.18 11.20
C ASN A 358 4.29 19.95 10.86
N ILE A 359 4.07 19.33 9.70
CA ILE A 359 4.94 18.29 9.17
C ILE A 359 6.08 18.97 8.43
N PRO A 360 7.36 18.65 8.73
CA PRO A 360 8.49 19.20 8.01
C PRO A 360 8.35 18.96 6.51
N GLU A 361 8.40 20.03 5.71
CA GLU A 361 8.35 19.90 4.26
C GLU A 361 9.57 19.14 3.75
N GLU A 362 9.34 18.25 2.78
CA GLU A 362 10.40 17.73 1.94
C GLU A 362 10.90 18.88 1.07
N ASP A 363 12.20 19.16 1.08
CA ASP A 363 12.76 20.34 0.45
C ASP A 363 12.27 20.56 -0.97
N ARG A 364 11.73 21.72 -1.21
CA ARG A 364 11.74 22.28 -2.55
C ARG A 364 13.20 22.58 -2.90
N ALA A 365 13.69 22.03 -4.01
CA ALA A 365 14.95 22.45 -4.62
C ALA A 365 14.78 23.88 -5.18
N THR A 366 14.52 24.86 -4.32
CA THR A 366 14.60 26.29 -4.61
C THR A 366 15.88 26.77 -3.96
N LEU A 367 16.80 27.20 -4.79
CA LEU A 367 17.97 28.00 -4.38
C LEU A 367 17.50 29.11 -3.41
N PRO A 368 18.22 29.40 -2.33
CA PRO A 368 17.77 30.31 -1.31
C PRO A 368 17.69 31.73 -1.87
N SER A 369 16.48 32.25 -2.06
CA SER A 369 16.22 33.67 -1.94
C SER A 369 16.29 33.98 -0.45
N GLY A 370 17.37 34.68 -0.03
CA GLY A 370 17.59 35.00 1.36
C GLY A 370 16.40 35.76 1.95
N HIS A 371 15.94 35.26 3.09
CA HIS A 371 15.62 36.02 4.29
C HIS A 371 15.19 35.00 5.35
N GLY A 372 15.90 35.06 6.47
CA GLY A 372 15.66 34.16 7.60
C GLY A 372 14.46 34.58 8.44
N GLU A 373 13.83 33.57 9.04
CA GLU A 373 13.24 33.70 10.38
C GLU A 373 13.34 32.36 11.10
N HIS A 374 14.00 32.39 12.25
CA HIS A 374 14.08 31.29 13.19
C HIS A 374 12.74 31.11 13.92
N GLY A 375 12.03 30.05 13.64
CA GLY A 375 10.86 29.61 14.41
C GLY A 375 11.19 28.38 15.24
N LYS A 376 10.93 28.43 16.52
CA LYS A 376 11.16 27.40 17.53
C LYS A 376 10.33 26.15 17.22
N HIS A 377 10.99 25.00 17.21
CA HIS A 377 10.33 23.69 17.14
C HIS A 377 9.62 23.38 18.47
N ALA A 378 8.33 23.12 18.40
CA ALA A 378 7.58 22.44 19.44
C ALA A 378 7.04 21.13 18.83
N ASP A 379 7.25 20.03 19.54
CA ASP A 379 6.68 18.73 19.21
C ASP A 379 5.14 18.82 19.25
N CYS A 380 4.51 18.61 18.11
CA CYS A 380 3.04 18.50 17.98
C CYS A 380 2.72 17.33 17.05
N LEU A 381 2.74 16.13 17.61
CA LEU A 381 2.22 14.91 16.99
C LEU A 381 1.25 14.21 17.94
N ASP A 382 0.26 14.97 18.49
CA ASP A 382 -0.91 14.39 19.16
C ASP A 382 -2.19 14.81 18.45
#